data_3138771719c5fd5f79069036333f74da
#
_entry.id   3138771719c5fd5f79069036333f74da
#
_cell.length_a   1.000
_cell.length_b   1.000
_cell.length_c   1.000
_cell.angle_alpha   90.00
_cell.angle_beta   90.00
_cell.angle_gamma   90.00
#
_symmetry.space_group_name_H-M   'P 1'
#
loop_
_entity.id
_entity.type
_entity.pdbx_description
1 polymer ?
#
loop_
_entity_poly.entity_id
_entity_poly.type
_entity_poly.pdbx_seq_one_letter_code
_entity_poly.pdbx_strand_id
1 'polypeptide(L)'
;MSENTNIANACSLQAHNDKAKEGPWPASRVDEETADRLAKERGVRERPNETISEIDERGVFVRQPNAFITPFGEKEGEFKAEANRYKIFWAHGCHWSNRPVIVRDILGLEDVIDELATSGIGKYGHGFTDQPNLQDPSTGAVFLSEFYENARPGFAGRATTPTLVDVKEKKAVNNDYHRLSNYIEVQFRKFQKTDIDLYPKAYRKEIDEFNDWLFPTINNAHYRMHFCLSWVAYDEGYQDFFNALDKIEERLATNRFLFGDYVTDSDVRLYVTLVRWETYYYHNVGPLKKRIAEFPNIWGYVKDLFAIPQFKKYTFFEFPKNRFKGNRGWNGSFLERIASQVPWDELWKTDGKRAELSEDPENVFLHTDISPEDYQSEISVSKWNSPSWDDRQPRNVSISVDPSINPLKGLLKNKKA
;
A
#
# COMPACT_ATOMS: atom_id res chain seq x y z
N MET A 1 -26.56 3.04 48.71
CA MET A 1 -25.73 2.16 47.91
C MET A 1 -26.54 1.64 46.74
N SER A 2 -26.71 2.42 45.67
CA SER A 2 -27.30 1.98 44.38
C SER A 2 -27.30 3.12 43.38
N GLU A 3 -26.14 3.61 42.98
CA GLU A 3 -26.02 4.59 41.86
C GLU A 3 -24.77 4.43 40.98
N ASN A 4 -24.09 3.28 41.04
CA ASN A 4 -22.86 3.08 40.27
C ASN A 4 -22.97 2.09 39.08
N THR A 5 -24.20 1.75 38.67
CA THR A 5 -24.41 0.78 37.57
C THR A 5 -24.81 1.42 36.24
N ASN A 6 -24.93 2.74 36.12
CA ASN A 6 -25.41 3.37 34.89
C ASN A 6 -24.36 4.02 33.99
N ILE A 7 -23.09 4.06 34.39
CA ILE A 7 -22.03 4.62 33.53
C ILE A 7 -21.51 3.59 32.52
N ALA A 8 -21.62 2.32 32.83
CA ALA A 8 -21.16 1.24 31.91
C ALA A 8 -22.13 1.01 30.71
N ASN A 9 -23.39 1.41 30.83
CA ASN A 9 -24.41 1.22 29.79
C ASN A 9 -24.59 2.43 28.85
N ALA A 10 -23.90 3.54 29.07
CA ALA A 10 -24.02 4.74 28.26
C ALA A 10 -23.16 4.67 26.95
N CYS A 11 -22.29 3.69 26.80
CA CYS A 11 -21.65 3.33 25.54
C CYS A 11 -22.30 2.06 25.00
N SER A 12 -23.50 2.14 24.49
CA SER A 12 -24.11 1.00 23.82
C SER A 12 -23.24 0.71 22.58
N LEU A 13 -22.64 -0.47 22.53
CA LEU A 13 -21.92 -1.03 21.37
C LEU A 13 -22.74 -0.89 20.07
N GLN A 14 -24.08 -0.84 20.19
CA GLN A 14 -25.03 -0.73 19.11
C GLN A 14 -25.06 0.67 18.47
N ALA A 15 -24.98 1.74 19.26
CA ALA A 15 -24.91 3.11 18.72
C ALA A 15 -23.56 3.40 18.04
N HIS A 16 -22.47 2.74 18.48
CA HIS A 16 -21.17 2.82 17.82
C HIS A 16 -21.11 2.01 16.52
N ASN A 17 -21.77 0.85 16.47
CA ASN A 17 -21.86 0.04 15.25
C ASN A 17 -22.70 0.72 14.16
N ASP A 18 -23.77 1.41 14.52
CA ASP A 18 -24.63 2.09 13.55
C ASP A 18 -23.94 3.31 12.91
N LYS A 19 -23.15 4.07 13.67
CA LYS A 19 -22.32 5.15 13.11
C LYS A 19 -21.13 4.65 12.30
N ALA A 20 -20.59 3.47 12.60
CA ALA A 20 -19.54 2.85 11.79
C ALA A 20 -20.03 2.40 10.41
N LYS A 21 -21.34 2.18 10.24
CA LYS A 21 -21.98 1.87 8.96
C LYS A 21 -22.14 3.08 8.03
N GLU A 22 -22.01 4.29 8.55
CA GLU A 22 -22.19 5.55 7.82
C GLU A 22 -20.87 6.18 7.31
N GLY A 23 -19.73 5.54 7.56
CA GLY A 23 -18.43 6.04 7.09
C GLY A 23 -18.21 5.81 5.60
N PRO A 24 -17.34 6.60 4.93
CA PRO A 24 -17.04 6.46 3.51
C PRO A 24 -16.24 5.18 3.16
N TRP A 25 -15.95 4.36 4.16
CA TRP A 25 -15.19 3.13 4.01
C TRP A 25 -16.10 1.97 3.66
N PRO A 26 -15.70 1.12 2.71
CA PRO A 26 -16.40 -0.13 2.49
C PRO A 26 -16.26 -1.02 3.72
N ALA A 27 -17.24 -0.91 4.60
CA ALA A 27 -17.39 -1.81 5.74
C ALA A 27 -18.23 -3.01 5.32
N SER A 28 -17.89 -4.20 5.84
CA SER A 28 -18.74 -5.38 5.65
C SER A 28 -20.18 -5.06 6.09
N ARG A 29 -21.15 -5.38 5.23
CA ARG A 29 -22.59 -5.24 5.52
C ARG A 29 -23.17 -6.47 6.18
N VAL A 30 -22.35 -7.46 6.47
CA VAL A 30 -22.76 -8.72 7.06
C VAL A 30 -22.16 -8.88 8.46
N ASP A 31 -22.91 -9.53 9.34
CA ASP A 31 -22.44 -9.99 10.63
C ASP A 31 -21.58 -11.27 10.50
N GLU A 32 -21.02 -11.73 11.61
CA GLU A 32 -20.15 -12.90 11.63
C GLU A 32 -20.88 -14.18 11.22
N GLU A 33 -22.13 -14.36 11.64
CA GLU A 33 -22.95 -15.52 11.29
C GLU A 33 -23.21 -15.60 9.77
N THR A 34 -23.56 -14.47 9.17
CA THR A 34 -23.73 -14.37 7.71
C THR A 34 -22.40 -14.60 6.98
N ALA A 35 -21.29 -14.08 7.50
CA ALA A 35 -19.98 -14.31 6.91
C ALA A 35 -19.59 -15.79 6.95
N ASP A 36 -19.85 -16.48 8.07
CA ASP A 36 -19.60 -17.92 8.22
C ASP A 36 -20.47 -18.76 7.25
N ARG A 37 -21.74 -18.41 7.11
CA ARG A 37 -22.63 -19.08 6.14
C ARG A 37 -22.13 -18.90 4.71
N LEU A 38 -21.81 -17.66 4.30
CA LEU A 38 -21.30 -17.37 2.96
C LEU A 38 -19.97 -18.10 2.70
N ALA A 39 -19.06 -18.11 3.67
CA ALA A 39 -17.80 -18.81 3.54
C ALA A 39 -17.99 -20.33 3.36
N LYS A 40 -18.91 -20.93 4.12
CA LYS A 40 -19.29 -22.34 3.98
C LYS A 40 -19.89 -22.63 2.61
N GLU A 41 -20.82 -21.81 2.12
CA GLU A 41 -21.45 -21.93 0.80
C GLU A 41 -20.43 -21.83 -0.34
N ARG A 42 -19.38 -21.01 -0.17
CA ARG A 42 -18.31 -20.78 -1.16
C ARG A 42 -17.09 -21.69 -0.99
N GLY A 43 -17.04 -22.51 0.05
CA GLY A 43 -15.88 -23.34 0.35
C GLY A 43 -14.64 -22.53 0.79
N VAL A 44 -14.86 -21.32 1.31
CA VAL A 44 -13.78 -20.43 1.75
C VAL A 44 -13.40 -20.75 3.19
N ARG A 45 -12.12 -20.89 3.46
CA ARG A 45 -11.54 -21.09 4.79
C ARG A 45 -11.16 -19.78 5.48
N GLU A 46 -11.01 -19.83 6.78
CA GLU A 46 -10.42 -18.72 7.54
C GLU A 46 -8.99 -18.44 7.06
N ARG A 47 -8.62 -17.15 7.05
CA ARG A 47 -7.25 -16.77 6.66
C ARG A 47 -6.24 -17.16 7.74
N PRO A 48 -5.01 -17.54 7.38
CA PRO A 48 -3.94 -17.77 8.35
C PRO A 48 -3.64 -16.56 9.22
N ASN A 49 -3.29 -16.81 10.50
CA ASN A 49 -2.92 -15.74 11.42
C ASN A 49 -1.49 -15.25 11.14
N GLU A 50 -1.34 -13.95 10.87
CA GLU A 50 -0.06 -13.30 10.57
C GLU A 50 0.96 -13.46 11.72
N THR A 51 0.53 -13.24 12.94
CA THR A 51 1.41 -13.25 14.11
C THR A 51 2.08 -14.61 14.35
N ILE A 52 1.43 -15.70 13.96
CA ILE A 52 1.96 -17.05 14.19
C ILE A 52 2.81 -17.50 12.99
N SER A 53 2.39 -17.18 11.77
CA SER A 53 2.96 -17.74 10.54
C SER A 53 4.11 -16.94 9.94
N GLU A 54 4.35 -15.71 10.41
CA GLU A 54 5.31 -14.76 9.81
C GLU A 54 6.34 -14.23 10.81
N ILE A 55 6.55 -14.94 11.94
CA ILE A 55 7.57 -14.58 12.93
C ILE A 55 8.69 -15.62 12.89
N ASP A 56 9.92 -15.15 12.75
CA ASP A 56 11.10 -16.03 12.84
C ASP A 56 11.52 -16.31 14.31
N GLU A 57 12.54 -17.13 14.50
CA GLU A 57 13.07 -17.52 15.82
C GLU A 57 13.65 -16.34 16.64
N ARG A 58 14.02 -15.23 15.97
CA ARG A 58 14.50 -14.01 16.63
C ARG A 58 13.36 -13.06 17.04
N GLY A 59 12.12 -13.43 16.71
CA GLY A 59 10.95 -12.59 16.91
C GLY A 59 10.78 -11.50 15.84
N VAL A 60 11.46 -11.64 14.69
CA VAL A 60 11.36 -10.69 13.56
C VAL A 60 10.15 -11.06 12.70
N PHE A 61 9.37 -10.05 12.32
CA PHE A 61 8.31 -10.22 11.35
C PHE A 61 8.88 -10.38 9.93
N VAL A 62 8.71 -11.56 9.37
CA VAL A 62 9.11 -11.93 8.01
C VAL A 62 7.86 -12.12 7.16
N ARG A 63 7.59 -11.14 6.31
CA ARG A 63 6.37 -11.12 5.48
C ARG A 63 6.30 -12.33 4.54
N GLN A 64 5.10 -12.90 4.40
CA GLN A 64 4.85 -13.98 3.43
C GLN A 64 5.23 -13.49 2.02
N PRO A 65 5.90 -14.32 1.20
CA PRO A 65 6.21 -13.98 -0.18
C PRO A 65 4.95 -13.81 -1.02
N ASN A 66 5.04 -13.02 -2.08
CA ASN A 66 3.97 -12.90 -3.05
C ASN A 66 3.80 -14.24 -3.78
N ALA A 67 2.57 -14.71 -3.85
CA ALA A 67 2.29 -16.05 -4.37
C ALA A 67 2.10 -16.07 -5.91
N PHE A 68 1.73 -14.92 -6.49
CA PHE A 68 1.43 -14.73 -7.89
C PHE A 68 2.31 -13.61 -8.44
N ILE A 69 3.45 -13.98 -8.99
CA ILE A 69 4.49 -13.06 -9.47
C ILE A 69 4.84 -13.27 -10.95
N THR A 70 4.00 -14.02 -11.67
CA THR A 70 4.20 -14.23 -13.11
C THR A 70 4.23 -12.87 -13.81
N PRO A 71 5.28 -12.59 -14.61
CA PRO A 71 5.42 -11.33 -15.31
C PRO A 71 4.30 -11.06 -16.32
N PHE A 72 4.12 -9.79 -16.64
CA PHE A 72 3.46 -9.35 -17.85
C PHE A 72 4.51 -9.10 -18.93
N GLY A 73 4.25 -9.55 -20.16
CA GLY A 73 5.17 -9.41 -21.26
C GLY A 73 4.75 -10.23 -22.48
N GLU A 74 5.70 -10.45 -23.40
CA GLU A 74 5.43 -11.13 -24.67
C GLU A 74 5.99 -12.56 -24.73
N LYS A 75 6.73 -13.02 -23.70
CA LYS A 75 7.30 -14.37 -23.65
C LYS A 75 6.20 -15.41 -23.37
N GLU A 76 6.49 -16.65 -23.71
CA GLU A 76 5.62 -17.79 -23.35
C GLU A 76 5.50 -17.92 -21.82
N GLY A 77 4.28 -18.09 -21.34
CA GLY A 77 3.98 -18.19 -19.91
C GLY A 77 3.78 -16.84 -19.20
N GLU A 78 4.03 -15.72 -19.85
CA GLU A 78 3.74 -14.39 -19.34
C GLU A 78 2.29 -13.96 -19.62
N PHE A 79 1.73 -13.13 -18.75
CA PHE A 79 0.43 -12.52 -18.99
C PHE A 79 0.54 -11.41 -20.04
N LYS A 80 -0.47 -11.30 -20.89
CA LYS A 80 -0.54 -10.23 -21.90
C LYS A 80 -1.29 -9.03 -21.35
N ALA A 81 -0.78 -7.82 -21.61
CA ALA A 81 -1.51 -6.61 -21.35
C ALA A 81 -2.67 -6.45 -22.32
N GLU A 82 -3.89 -6.60 -21.82
CA GLU A 82 -5.15 -6.49 -22.56
C GLU A 82 -6.10 -5.50 -21.88
N ALA A 83 -6.72 -4.64 -22.66
CA ALA A 83 -7.71 -3.70 -22.15
C ALA A 83 -8.96 -4.43 -21.66
N ASN A 84 -9.54 -3.99 -20.54
CA ASN A 84 -10.79 -4.50 -19.97
C ASN A 84 -10.77 -5.99 -19.56
N ARG A 85 -9.57 -6.57 -19.42
CA ARG A 85 -9.40 -7.95 -18.97
C ARG A 85 -9.11 -8.05 -17.48
N TYR A 86 -8.48 -7.02 -16.90
CA TYR A 86 -7.95 -7.07 -15.55
C TYR A 86 -8.63 -6.06 -14.63
N LYS A 87 -8.70 -6.43 -13.34
CA LYS A 87 -9.23 -5.59 -12.27
C LYS A 87 -8.29 -5.64 -11.07
N ILE A 88 -7.98 -4.47 -10.53
CA ILE A 88 -7.20 -4.33 -9.29
C ILE A 88 -8.15 -4.37 -8.11
N PHE A 89 -8.01 -5.37 -7.24
CA PHE A 89 -8.62 -5.35 -5.92
C PHE A 89 -7.65 -4.74 -4.92
N TRP A 90 -8.13 -3.72 -4.22
CA TRP A 90 -7.32 -2.93 -3.30
C TRP A 90 -8.07 -2.67 -1.99
N ALA A 91 -7.41 -2.07 -0.99
CA ALA A 91 -8.05 -1.71 0.27
C ALA A 91 -7.60 -0.31 0.69
N HIS A 92 -8.54 0.51 1.12
CA HIS A 92 -8.30 1.89 1.55
C HIS A 92 -7.19 2.00 2.59
N GLY A 93 -7.13 1.09 3.56
CA GLY A 93 -6.12 1.04 4.62
C GLY A 93 -4.79 0.44 4.22
N CYS A 94 -4.66 -0.07 2.99
CA CYS A 94 -3.46 -0.78 2.56
C CYS A 94 -2.58 0.10 1.67
N HIS A 95 -1.48 0.62 2.22
CA HIS A 95 -0.56 1.44 1.44
C HIS A 95 0.09 0.68 0.27
N TRP A 96 0.22 -0.65 0.39
CA TRP A 96 0.70 -1.49 -0.71
C TRP A 96 -0.22 -1.43 -1.93
N SER A 97 -1.53 -1.42 -1.68
CA SER A 97 -2.53 -1.44 -2.74
C SER A 97 -2.94 -0.06 -3.24
N ASN A 98 -2.61 1.01 -2.51
CA ASN A 98 -2.80 2.37 -3.02
C ASN A 98 -1.85 2.71 -4.17
N ARG A 99 -0.65 2.08 -4.24
CA ARG A 99 0.34 2.32 -5.29
C ARG A 99 -0.19 2.04 -6.70
N PRO A 100 -0.62 0.81 -7.03
CA PRO A 100 -1.05 0.51 -8.39
C PRO A 100 -2.29 1.29 -8.84
N VAL A 101 -3.18 1.68 -7.93
CA VAL A 101 -4.35 2.51 -8.30
C VAL A 101 -3.97 3.97 -8.54
N ILE A 102 -3.01 4.53 -7.78
CA ILE A 102 -2.45 5.85 -8.05
C ILE A 102 -1.75 5.87 -9.41
N VAL A 103 -0.88 4.90 -9.66
CA VAL A 103 -0.14 4.77 -10.94
C VAL A 103 -1.12 4.63 -12.10
N ARG A 104 -2.12 3.75 -11.99
CA ARG A 104 -3.18 3.58 -12.99
C ARG A 104 -3.84 4.90 -13.38
N ASP A 105 -4.22 5.70 -12.38
CA ASP A 105 -4.93 6.95 -12.61
C ASP A 105 -4.01 8.07 -13.14
N ILE A 106 -2.73 8.13 -12.72
CA ILE A 106 -1.75 9.07 -13.29
C ILE A 106 -1.54 8.80 -14.79
N LEU A 107 -1.49 7.54 -15.17
CA LEU A 107 -1.25 7.11 -16.55
C LEU A 107 -2.51 7.13 -17.43
N GLY A 108 -3.68 7.46 -16.86
CA GLY A 108 -4.94 7.50 -17.61
C GLY A 108 -5.42 6.14 -18.07
N LEU A 109 -5.25 5.12 -17.23
CA LEU A 109 -5.60 3.72 -17.53
C LEU A 109 -6.94 3.28 -16.91
N GLU A 110 -7.80 4.20 -16.47
CA GLU A 110 -9.05 3.91 -15.77
C GLU A 110 -10.03 3.11 -16.63
N ASP A 111 -10.05 3.35 -17.94
CA ASP A 111 -10.89 2.60 -18.90
C ASP A 111 -10.22 1.28 -19.38
N VAL A 112 -9.02 0.99 -18.92
CA VAL A 112 -8.22 -0.17 -19.37
C VAL A 112 -8.13 -1.25 -18.29
N ILE A 113 -7.90 -0.82 -17.06
CA ILE A 113 -7.79 -1.67 -15.87
C ILE A 113 -8.84 -1.18 -14.87
N ASP A 114 -9.87 -1.98 -14.61
CA ASP A 114 -10.88 -1.68 -13.60
C ASP A 114 -10.31 -1.80 -12.18
N GLU A 115 -10.99 -1.22 -11.19
CA GLU A 115 -10.59 -1.34 -9.80
C GLU A 115 -11.80 -1.46 -8.87
N LEU A 116 -11.62 -2.11 -7.73
CA LEU A 116 -12.60 -2.14 -6.67
C LEU A 116 -11.92 -2.24 -5.30
N ALA A 117 -12.33 -1.35 -4.40
CA ALA A 117 -11.91 -1.45 -3.01
C ALA A 117 -12.59 -2.64 -2.32
N THR A 118 -11.82 -3.41 -1.56
CA THR A 118 -12.36 -4.53 -0.77
C THR A 118 -12.86 -4.08 0.58
N SER A 119 -13.90 -4.72 1.09
CA SER A 119 -14.29 -4.67 2.50
C SER A 119 -13.58 -5.75 3.32
N GLY A 120 -13.44 -5.52 4.64
CA GLY A 120 -13.00 -6.57 5.55
C GLY A 120 -14.15 -7.49 5.93
N ILE A 121 -13.95 -8.81 5.85
CA ILE A 121 -14.94 -9.82 6.30
C ILE A 121 -14.34 -10.61 7.48
N GLY A 122 -14.02 -9.93 8.56
CA GLY A 122 -13.54 -10.54 9.80
C GLY A 122 -12.39 -11.53 9.58
N LYS A 123 -12.55 -12.74 10.08
CA LYS A 123 -11.56 -13.83 9.99
C LYS A 123 -11.31 -14.38 8.58
N TYR A 124 -12.14 -14.00 7.61
CA TYR A 124 -11.97 -14.41 6.21
C TYR A 124 -11.13 -13.42 5.38
N GLY A 125 -10.78 -12.26 5.94
CA GLY A 125 -9.92 -11.27 5.30
C GLY A 125 -10.67 -10.31 4.40
N HIS A 126 -10.30 -10.22 3.13
CA HIS A 126 -10.86 -9.30 2.15
C HIS A 126 -12.04 -9.91 1.38
N GLY A 127 -13.03 -9.08 1.05
CA GLY A 127 -14.17 -9.46 0.24
C GLY A 127 -14.99 -8.28 -0.26
N PHE A 128 -16.23 -8.52 -0.68
CA PHE A 128 -17.06 -7.56 -1.43
C PHE A 128 -18.46 -7.41 -0.83
N THR A 129 -18.63 -7.69 0.45
CA THR A 129 -19.93 -7.65 1.14
C THR A 129 -20.49 -6.25 1.36
N ASP A 130 -19.74 -5.21 1.03
CA ASP A 130 -20.22 -3.83 0.92
C ASP A 130 -20.91 -3.53 -0.40
N GLN A 131 -20.71 -4.39 -1.43
CA GLN A 131 -21.26 -4.22 -2.75
C GLN A 131 -22.71 -4.73 -2.86
N PRO A 132 -23.47 -4.32 -3.90
CA PRO A 132 -24.79 -4.89 -4.18
C PRO A 132 -24.73 -6.42 -4.29
N ASN A 133 -25.74 -7.10 -3.72
CA ASN A 133 -25.79 -8.57 -3.64
C ASN A 133 -24.62 -9.21 -2.88
N LEU A 134 -23.87 -8.44 -2.07
CA LEU A 134 -22.76 -8.90 -1.25
C LEU A 134 -21.62 -9.55 -2.04
N GLN A 135 -21.40 -9.11 -3.29
CA GLN A 135 -20.42 -9.71 -4.19
C GLN A 135 -19.83 -8.69 -5.17
N ASP A 136 -18.65 -8.99 -5.72
CA ASP A 136 -18.09 -8.20 -6.82
C ASP A 136 -19.02 -8.22 -8.03
N PRO A 137 -19.44 -7.05 -8.56
CA PRO A 137 -20.42 -6.96 -9.63
C PRO A 137 -19.99 -7.64 -10.95
N SER A 138 -18.67 -7.68 -11.22
CA SER A 138 -18.14 -8.20 -12.48
C SER A 138 -17.92 -9.70 -12.48
N THR A 139 -17.60 -10.30 -11.33
CA THR A 139 -17.22 -11.72 -11.24
C THR A 139 -18.19 -12.56 -10.42
N GLY A 140 -18.98 -11.95 -9.53
CA GLY A 140 -19.84 -12.62 -8.57
C GLY A 140 -19.12 -13.25 -7.38
N ALA A 141 -17.82 -12.95 -7.18
CA ALA A 141 -17.08 -13.39 -6.01
C ALA A 141 -17.52 -12.63 -4.75
N VAL A 142 -17.57 -13.31 -3.60
CA VAL A 142 -17.85 -12.73 -2.28
C VAL A 142 -16.54 -12.44 -1.53
N PHE A 143 -15.58 -13.35 -1.66
CA PHE A 143 -14.28 -13.28 -0.97
C PHE A 143 -13.14 -13.14 -1.98
N LEU A 144 -12.15 -12.35 -1.67
CA LEU A 144 -10.93 -12.22 -2.48
C LEU A 144 -10.21 -13.58 -2.64
N SER A 145 -10.28 -14.43 -1.63
CA SER A 145 -9.64 -15.75 -1.62
C SER A 145 -10.20 -16.71 -2.67
N GLU A 146 -11.41 -16.49 -3.19
CA GLU A 146 -11.96 -17.29 -4.28
C GLU A 146 -11.08 -17.20 -5.54
N PHE A 147 -10.54 -16.03 -5.85
CA PHE A 147 -9.63 -15.87 -7.00
C PHE A 147 -8.29 -16.56 -6.80
N TYR A 148 -7.81 -16.63 -5.55
CA TYR A 148 -6.58 -17.34 -5.20
C TYR A 148 -6.76 -18.85 -5.32
N GLU A 149 -7.88 -19.37 -4.83
CA GLU A 149 -8.24 -20.78 -4.95
C GLU A 149 -8.41 -21.20 -6.42
N ASN A 150 -9.07 -20.35 -7.25
CA ASN A 150 -9.23 -20.58 -8.68
C ASN A 150 -7.89 -20.59 -9.44
N ALA A 151 -6.94 -19.76 -9.01
CA ALA A 151 -5.61 -19.71 -9.62
C ALA A 151 -4.70 -20.86 -9.17
N ARG A 152 -4.83 -21.29 -7.92
CA ARG A 152 -4.05 -22.38 -7.32
C ARG A 152 -4.92 -23.15 -6.34
N PRO A 153 -5.57 -24.23 -6.76
CA PRO A 153 -6.38 -25.07 -5.88
C PRO A 153 -5.60 -25.52 -4.64
N GLY A 154 -6.21 -25.38 -3.46
CA GLY A 154 -5.59 -25.67 -2.19
C GLY A 154 -4.60 -24.59 -1.70
N PHE A 155 -4.70 -23.35 -2.23
CA PHE A 155 -3.82 -22.26 -1.81
C PHE A 155 -3.85 -22.03 -0.29
N ALA A 156 -2.72 -22.23 0.37
CA ALA A 156 -2.61 -22.21 1.83
C ALA A 156 -2.27 -20.84 2.44
N GLY A 157 -1.86 -19.85 1.62
CA GLY A 157 -1.50 -18.51 2.07
C GLY A 157 -2.72 -17.60 2.31
N ARG A 158 -2.45 -16.33 2.57
CA ARG A 158 -3.48 -15.29 2.68
C ARG A 158 -3.74 -14.65 1.32
N ALA A 159 -5.00 -14.44 0.99
CA ALA A 159 -5.38 -13.53 -0.07
C ALA A 159 -5.15 -12.08 0.41
N THR A 160 -4.29 -11.35 -0.28
CA THR A 160 -3.83 -10.02 0.12
C THR A 160 -4.20 -8.96 -0.93
N THR A 161 -4.15 -7.70 -0.55
CA THR A 161 -4.22 -6.57 -1.48
C THR A 161 -2.85 -5.88 -1.59
N PRO A 162 -2.46 -5.39 -2.79
CA PRO A 162 -3.20 -5.44 -4.05
C PRO A 162 -3.26 -6.85 -4.63
N THR A 163 -4.29 -7.12 -5.41
CA THR A 163 -4.34 -8.29 -6.29
C THR A 163 -4.91 -7.86 -7.63
N LEU A 164 -4.18 -8.15 -8.70
CA LEU A 164 -4.68 -8.07 -10.06
C LEU A 164 -5.35 -9.39 -10.42
N VAL A 165 -6.57 -9.33 -10.91
CA VAL A 165 -7.39 -10.50 -11.25
C VAL A 165 -7.76 -10.44 -12.73
N ASP A 166 -7.66 -11.57 -13.41
CA ASP A 166 -8.28 -11.79 -14.71
C ASP A 166 -9.78 -12.02 -14.50
N VAL A 167 -10.61 -11.08 -14.93
CA VAL A 167 -12.07 -11.14 -14.68
C VAL A 167 -12.77 -12.19 -15.52
N LYS A 168 -12.20 -12.59 -16.67
CA LYS A 168 -12.76 -13.65 -17.52
C LYS A 168 -12.53 -15.03 -16.90
N GLU A 169 -11.28 -15.27 -16.47
CA GLU A 169 -10.88 -16.54 -15.87
C GLU A 169 -11.22 -16.60 -14.37
N LYS A 170 -11.59 -15.47 -13.77
CA LYS A 170 -11.85 -15.33 -12.33
C LYS A 170 -10.69 -15.84 -11.46
N LYS A 171 -9.46 -15.49 -11.84
CA LYS A 171 -8.22 -15.95 -11.21
C LYS A 171 -7.34 -14.78 -10.79
N ALA A 172 -6.71 -14.91 -9.64
CA ALA A 172 -5.60 -14.02 -9.28
C ALA A 172 -4.42 -14.26 -10.24
N VAL A 173 -3.94 -13.20 -10.88
CA VAL A 173 -2.81 -13.27 -11.83
C VAL A 173 -1.55 -12.65 -11.30
N ASN A 174 -1.67 -11.59 -10.48
CA ASN A 174 -0.51 -10.95 -9.89
C ASN A 174 -0.87 -10.29 -8.55
N ASN A 175 -0.13 -10.59 -7.49
CA ASN A 175 -0.23 -9.92 -6.20
C ASN A 175 1.12 -9.38 -5.74
N ASP A 176 2.04 -9.18 -6.69
CA ASP A 176 3.38 -8.68 -6.42
C ASP A 176 3.38 -7.19 -6.10
N TYR A 177 3.16 -6.83 -4.86
CA TYR A 177 3.18 -5.44 -4.43
C TYR A 177 4.56 -4.76 -4.57
N HIS A 178 5.61 -5.50 -4.95
CA HIS A 178 6.90 -4.91 -5.29
C HIS A 178 6.94 -4.42 -6.75
N ARG A 179 6.29 -5.13 -7.67
CA ARG A 179 6.45 -4.91 -9.12
C ARG A 179 5.15 -4.64 -9.88
N LEU A 180 3.99 -4.82 -9.27
CA LEU A 180 2.71 -4.63 -9.96
C LEU A 180 2.59 -3.23 -10.59
N SER A 181 3.00 -2.17 -9.89
CA SER A 181 3.02 -0.81 -10.46
C SER A 181 3.92 -0.73 -11.69
N ASN A 182 5.12 -1.34 -11.63
CA ASN A 182 6.05 -1.32 -12.77
C ASN A 182 5.51 -2.10 -13.97
N TYR A 183 4.77 -3.20 -13.76
CA TYR A 183 4.08 -3.89 -14.86
C TYR A 183 3.01 -2.99 -15.50
N ILE A 184 2.27 -2.22 -14.70
CA ILE A 184 1.28 -1.27 -15.21
C ILE A 184 1.97 -0.17 -16.03
N GLU A 185 3.06 0.41 -15.52
CA GLU A 185 3.83 1.47 -16.16
C GLU A 185 4.44 1.04 -17.50
N VAL A 186 4.96 -0.18 -17.57
CA VAL A 186 5.71 -0.64 -18.75
C VAL A 186 4.83 -1.41 -19.71
N GLN A 187 4.10 -2.41 -19.25
CA GLN A 187 3.41 -3.35 -20.12
C GLN A 187 2.06 -2.80 -20.64
N PHE A 188 1.46 -1.87 -19.90
CA PHE A 188 0.23 -1.20 -20.35
C PHE A 188 0.49 0.15 -21.02
N ARG A 189 1.76 0.52 -21.30
CA ARG A 189 2.16 1.77 -21.97
C ARG A 189 1.34 2.04 -23.25
N LYS A 190 1.10 1.03 -24.07
CA LYS A 190 0.34 1.13 -25.32
C LYS A 190 -1.12 1.56 -25.16
N PHE A 191 -1.67 1.53 -23.93
CA PHE A 191 -3.04 1.94 -23.62
C PHE A 191 -3.10 3.25 -22.84
N GLN A 192 -1.97 3.84 -22.47
CA GLN A 192 -1.94 5.08 -21.71
C GLN A 192 -2.59 6.23 -22.51
N LYS A 193 -3.32 7.09 -21.80
CA LYS A 193 -3.87 8.32 -22.35
C LYS A 193 -2.96 9.54 -22.15
N THR A 194 -1.93 9.37 -21.34
CA THR A 194 -0.92 10.39 -21.05
C THR A 194 0.44 9.93 -21.56
N ASP A 195 1.36 10.87 -21.75
CA ASP A 195 2.78 10.62 -22.07
C ASP A 195 3.67 10.63 -20.81
N ILE A 196 3.04 10.63 -19.64
CA ILE A 196 3.73 10.64 -18.33
C ILE A 196 4.57 9.38 -18.16
N ASP A 197 5.78 9.58 -17.63
CA ASP A 197 6.76 8.55 -17.38
C ASP A 197 7.20 8.53 -15.91
N LEU A 198 6.62 7.62 -15.11
CA LEU A 198 6.96 7.43 -13.70
C LEU A 198 8.15 6.50 -13.48
N TYR A 199 8.54 5.75 -14.53
CA TYR A 199 9.59 4.73 -14.46
C TYR A 199 10.51 4.78 -15.69
N PRO A 200 11.23 5.92 -15.85
CA PRO A 200 12.01 6.20 -17.04
C PRO A 200 13.06 5.12 -17.31
N LYS A 201 13.08 4.61 -18.54
CA LYS A 201 13.93 3.46 -18.94
C LYS A 201 15.39 3.62 -18.55
N ALA A 202 15.94 4.83 -18.69
CA ALA A 202 17.34 5.13 -18.37
C ALA A 202 17.65 5.08 -16.86
N TYR A 203 16.64 5.13 -15.99
CA TYR A 203 16.80 5.21 -14.53
C TYR A 203 16.17 4.02 -13.79
N ARG A 204 15.64 3.02 -14.51
CA ARG A 204 14.94 1.87 -13.89
C ARG A 204 15.80 1.14 -12.89
N LYS A 205 17.08 0.97 -13.20
CA LYS A 205 18.03 0.30 -12.30
C LYS A 205 18.18 1.06 -10.98
N GLU A 206 18.38 2.36 -11.05
CA GLU A 206 18.55 3.22 -9.87
C GLU A 206 17.25 3.30 -9.07
N ILE A 207 16.10 3.38 -9.73
CA ILE A 207 14.79 3.36 -9.11
C ILE A 207 14.55 2.02 -8.40
N ASP A 208 14.89 0.90 -9.02
CA ASP A 208 14.75 -0.42 -8.44
C ASP A 208 15.65 -0.62 -7.22
N GLU A 209 16.92 -0.22 -7.30
CA GLU A 209 17.87 -0.26 -6.18
C GLU A 209 17.35 0.60 -5.01
N PHE A 210 16.84 1.79 -5.30
CA PHE A 210 16.26 2.67 -4.30
C PHE A 210 14.98 2.07 -3.67
N ASN A 211 14.08 1.52 -4.48
CA ASN A 211 12.87 0.86 -4.01
C ASN A 211 13.17 -0.38 -3.15
N ASP A 212 14.20 -1.12 -3.50
CA ASP A 212 14.67 -2.27 -2.73
C ASP A 212 15.27 -1.88 -1.38
N TRP A 213 15.88 -0.69 -1.28
CA TRP A 213 16.30 -0.11 -0.01
C TRP A 213 15.10 0.45 0.77
N LEU A 214 14.18 1.14 0.10
CA LEU A 214 13.02 1.79 0.71
C LEU A 214 12.07 0.78 1.37
N PHE A 215 11.97 -0.44 0.81
CA PHE A 215 11.05 -1.46 1.31
C PHE A 215 11.31 -1.85 2.77
N PRO A 216 12.48 -2.38 3.15
CA PRO A 216 12.72 -2.83 4.53
C PRO A 216 12.83 -1.67 5.51
N THR A 217 13.30 -0.51 5.07
CA THR A 217 13.64 0.61 5.95
C THR A 217 12.45 1.50 6.27
N ILE A 218 11.57 1.75 5.31
CA ILE A 218 10.42 2.66 5.49
C ILE A 218 9.10 1.94 5.25
N ASN A 219 8.91 1.32 4.07
CA ASN A 219 7.60 0.80 3.72
C ASN A 219 7.15 -0.37 4.62
N ASN A 220 8.05 -1.23 5.03
CA ASN A 220 7.76 -2.38 5.90
C ASN A 220 8.06 -2.11 7.39
N ALA A 221 8.62 -0.95 7.74
CA ALA A 221 9.06 -0.65 9.11
C ALA A 221 7.93 -0.74 10.14
N HIS A 222 6.74 -0.22 9.82
CA HIS A 222 5.58 -0.34 10.69
C HIS A 222 5.28 -1.81 11.04
N TYR A 223 5.29 -2.69 10.04
CA TYR A 223 5.00 -4.12 10.25
C TYR A 223 6.11 -4.80 11.04
N ARG A 224 7.36 -4.45 10.78
CA ARG A 224 8.52 -4.95 11.55
C ARG A 224 8.41 -4.58 13.02
N MET A 225 8.02 -3.35 13.36
CA MET A 225 7.85 -2.91 14.73
C MET A 225 6.54 -3.40 15.36
N HIS A 226 5.43 -3.42 14.60
CA HIS A 226 4.11 -3.74 15.14
C HIS A 226 3.91 -5.24 15.41
N PHE A 227 4.47 -6.11 14.58
CA PHE A 227 4.30 -7.56 14.68
C PHE A 227 5.49 -8.30 15.29
N CYS A 228 6.61 -7.61 15.56
CA CYS A 228 7.75 -8.28 16.20
C CYS A 228 7.40 -8.82 17.59
N LEU A 229 8.12 -9.88 18.01
CA LEU A 229 7.99 -10.50 19.33
C LEU A 229 9.26 -10.35 20.20
N SER A 230 10.20 -9.48 19.79
CA SER A 230 11.40 -9.21 20.57
C SER A 230 11.79 -7.73 20.53
N TRP A 231 12.46 -7.28 21.61
CA TRP A 231 13.01 -5.93 21.67
C TRP A 231 14.09 -5.68 20.61
N VAL A 232 14.91 -6.69 20.33
CA VAL A 232 15.97 -6.58 19.32
C VAL A 232 15.34 -6.32 17.94
N ALA A 233 14.32 -7.08 17.58
CA ALA A 233 13.62 -6.91 16.32
C ALA A 233 12.90 -5.55 16.21
N TYR A 234 12.33 -5.07 17.32
CA TYR A 234 11.72 -3.75 17.37
C TYR A 234 12.75 -2.65 17.15
N ASP A 235 13.88 -2.70 17.91
CA ASP A 235 14.93 -1.71 17.84
C ASP A 235 15.58 -1.65 16.45
N GLU A 236 15.86 -2.79 15.84
CA GLU A 236 16.33 -2.85 14.45
C GLU A 236 15.38 -2.12 13.49
N GLY A 237 14.07 -2.41 13.58
CA GLY A 237 13.06 -1.73 12.75
C GLY A 237 12.98 -0.22 12.99
N TYR A 238 13.09 0.17 14.26
CA TYR A 238 13.07 1.55 14.69
C TYR A 238 14.29 2.34 14.17
N GLN A 239 15.50 1.80 14.33
CA GLN A 239 16.74 2.45 13.88
C GLN A 239 16.77 2.56 12.36
N ASP A 240 16.44 1.48 11.64
CA ASP A 240 16.38 1.49 10.19
C ASP A 240 15.44 2.58 9.67
N PHE A 241 14.26 2.70 10.29
CA PHE A 241 13.24 3.68 9.89
C PHE A 241 13.73 5.13 10.05
N PHE A 242 14.23 5.48 11.24
CA PHE A 242 14.66 6.86 11.48
C PHE A 242 15.93 7.23 10.73
N ASN A 243 16.89 6.30 10.62
CA ASN A 243 18.09 6.53 9.80
C ASN A 243 17.73 6.72 8.31
N ALA A 244 16.71 6.00 7.83
CA ALA A 244 16.23 6.19 6.46
C ALA A 244 15.51 7.52 6.28
N LEU A 245 14.67 7.94 7.23
CA LEU A 245 14.02 9.25 7.18
C LEU A 245 15.04 10.40 7.20
N ASP A 246 16.09 10.31 8.02
CA ASP A 246 17.13 11.32 8.04
C ASP A 246 17.84 11.46 6.66
N LYS A 247 18.10 10.32 5.95
CA LYS A 247 18.63 10.34 4.59
C LYS A 247 17.65 10.92 3.56
N ILE A 248 16.36 10.60 3.68
CA ILE A 248 15.32 11.17 2.82
C ILE A 248 15.19 12.68 3.05
N GLU A 249 15.21 13.11 4.29
CA GLU A 249 15.17 14.53 4.65
C GLU A 249 16.32 15.30 4.02
N GLU A 250 17.55 14.76 4.09
CA GLU A 250 18.75 15.34 3.46
C GLU A 250 18.60 15.38 1.93
N ARG A 251 18.16 14.27 1.30
CA ARG A 251 17.92 14.21 -0.15
C ARG A 251 16.93 15.26 -0.62
N LEU A 252 15.84 15.43 0.13
CA LEU A 252 14.78 16.37 -0.18
C LEU A 252 15.13 17.83 0.16
N ALA A 253 16.22 18.12 0.82
CA ALA A 253 16.66 19.49 1.06
C ALA A 253 16.98 20.26 -0.22
N THR A 254 17.40 19.57 -1.28
CA THR A 254 17.84 20.16 -2.55
C THR A 254 17.09 19.63 -3.77
N ASN A 255 16.18 18.68 -3.60
CA ASN A 255 15.43 18.09 -4.71
C ASN A 255 13.94 18.15 -4.41
N ARG A 256 13.12 18.50 -5.41
CA ARG A 256 11.67 18.56 -5.29
C ARG A 256 11.10 17.18 -4.96
N PHE A 257 11.52 16.16 -5.70
CA PHE A 257 11.14 14.76 -5.56
C PHE A 257 12.36 13.86 -5.39
N LEU A 258 12.16 12.57 -5.15
CA LEU A 258 13.23 11.62 -4.83
C LEU A 258 14.30 11.49 -5.92
N PHE A 259 13.92 11.63 -7.18
CA PHE A 259 14.84 11.60 -8.31
C PHE A 259 15.00 12.95 -9.02
N GLY A 260 14.77 14.05 -8.31
CA GLY A 260 15.01 15.41 -8.81
C GLY A 260 13.74 16.20 -9.05
N ASP A 261 13.48 16.57 -10.31
CA ASP A 261 12.43 17.53 -10.65
C ASP A 261 11.05 16.90 -10.84
N TYR A 262 11.00 15.58 -11.09
CA TYR A 262 9.77 14.88 -11.46
C TYR A 262 9.44 13.71 -10.54
N VAL A 263 8.15 13.47 -10.39
CA VAL A 263 7.59 12.32 -9.65
C VAL A 263 7.94 11.01 -10.37
N THR A 264 8.40 10.03 -9.61
CA THR A 264 8.69 8.67 -10.06
C THR A 264 7.90 7.63 -9.28
N ASP A 265 7.96 6.35 -9.70
CA ASP A 265 7.40 5.22 -8.94
C ASP A 265 7.88 5.18 -7.47
N SER A 266 9.13 5.60 -7.21
CA SER A 266 9.67 5.69 -5.85
C SER A 266 8.91 6.70 -4.99
N ASP A 267 8.49 7.83 -5.57
CA ASP A 267 7.69 8.84 -4.86
C ASP A 267 6.30 8.31 -4.51
N VAL A 268 5.67 7.57 -5.41
CA VAL A 268 4.39 6.88 -5.11
C VAL A 268 4.57 5.92 -3.93
N ARG A 269 5.66 5.13 -3.92
CA ARG A 269 5.95 4.16 -2.85
C ARG A 269 6.21 4.80 -1.51
N LEU A 270 6.94 5.90 -1.49
CA LEU A 270 7.25 6.61 -0.25
C LEU A 270 6.01 7.32 0.28
N TYR A 271 5.31 8.07 -0.57
CA TYR A 271 4.14 8.86 -0.19
C TYR A 271 3.09 8.07 0.56
N VAL A 272 2.63 6.95 -0.01
CA VAL A 272 1.55 6.14 0.60
C VAL A 272 1.91 5.61 1.99
N THR A 273 3.20 5.44 2.27
CA THR A 273 3.70 5.03 3.57
C THR A 273 3.77 6.20 4.56
N LEU A 274 4.34 7.34 4.13
CA LEU A 274 4.49 8.53 5.00
C LEU A 274 3.14 9.08 5.44
N VAL A 275 2.15 9.13 4.54
CA VAL A 275 0.78 9.51 4.89
C VAL A 275 0.22 8.61 5.99
N ARG A 276 0.45 7.30 5.90
CA ARG A 276 0.00 6.33 6.91
C ARG A 276 0.75 6.48 8.24
N TRP A 277 2.04 6.81 8.20
CA TRP A 277 2.80 7.06 9.41
C TRP A 277 2.24 8.24 10.17
N GLU A 278 1.99 9.37 9.50
CA GLU A 278 1.49 10.56 10.14
C GLU A 278 0.08 10.39 10.67
N THR A 279 -0.79 9.69 9.92
CA THR A 279 -2.23 9.59 10.26
C THR A 279 -2.58 8.37 11.09
N TYR A 280 -1.81 7.28 11.01
CA TYR A 280 -2.24 6.00 11.57
C TYR A 280 -1.13 5.18 12.23
N TYR A 281 0.01 4.94 11.55
CA TYR A 281 1.01 3.99 12.06
C TYR A 281 1.71 4.50 13.32
N TYR A 282 1.87 5.80 13.44
CA TYR A 282 2.44 6.44 14.62
C TYR A 282 1.81 5.95 15.94
N HIS A 283 0.52 5.71 15.93
CA HIS A 283 -0.23 5.31 17.15
C HIS A 283 -0.08 3.82 17.50
N ASN A 284 0.41 3.00 16.59
CA ASN A 284 0.45 1.55 16.77
C ASN A 284 1.78 1.01 17.27
N VAL A 285 2.84 1.78 17.14
CA VAL A 285 4.21 1.30 17.39
C VAL A 285 4.83 1.92 18.65
N GLY A 286 4.07 2.70 19.40
CA GLY A 286 4.53 3.36 20.63
C GLY A 286 5.20 4.71 20.38
N PRO A 287 5.85 5.30 21.40
CA PRO A 287 6.52 6.60 21.29
C PRO A 287 7.65 6.58 20.26
N LEU A 288 7.56 7.47 19.30
CA LEU A 288 8.55 7.59 18.25
C LEU A 288 9.43 8.84 18.46
N LYS A 289 10.66 8.78 17.91
CA LYS A 289 11.64 9.87 18.00
C LYS A 289 11.09 11.19 17.43
N LYS A 290 10.42 11.13 16.29
CA LYS A 290 9.84 12.27 15.58
C LYS A 290 8.59 11.84 14.82
N ARG A 291 7.68 12.77 14.60
CA ARG A 291 6.59 12.65 13.63
C ARG A 291 7.07 13.04 12.24
N ILE A 292 6.36 12.61 11.19
CA ILE A 292 6.69 13.01 9.81
C ILE A 292 6.62 14.54 9.66
N ALA A 293 5.67 15.19 10.31
CA ALA A 293 5.53 16.65 10.31
C ALA A 293 6.72 17.42 10.93
N GLU A 294 7.59 16.73 11.66
CA GLU A 294 8.80 17.32 12.27
C GLU A 294 10.05 17.21 11.37
N PHE A 295 9.89 16.65 10.17
CA PHE A 295 10.89 16.64 9.11
C PHE A 295 10.49 17.68 8.04
N PRO A 296 11.06 18.89 8.04
CA PRO A 296 10.54 20.00 7.21
C PRO A 296 10.48 19.70 5.71
N ASN A 297 11.54 19.06 5.17
CA ASN A 297 11.61 18.74 3.74
C ASN A 297 10.64 17.60 3.38
N ILE A 298 10.60 16.53 4.19
CA ILE A 298 9.64 15.43 4.02
C ILE A 298 8.21 15.96 4.15
N TRP A 299 7.93 16.82 5.13
CA TRP A 299 6.61 17.39 5.32
C TRP A 299 6.15 18.23 4.13
N GLY A 300 7.04 19.10 3.61
CA GLY A 300 6.80 19.85 2.38
C GLY A 300 6.56 18.94 1.17
N TYR A 301 7.39 17.91 1.02
CA TYR A 301 7.31 16.93 -0.05
C TYR A 301 5.97 16.15 -0.05
N VAL A 302 5.53 15.68 1.11
CA VAL A 302 4.26 14.96 1.22
C VAL A 302 3.08 15.85 0.84
N LYS A 303 3.12 17.14 1.22
CA LYS A 303 2.07 18.11 0.84
C LYS A 303 2.10 18.44 -0.64
N ASP A 304 3.27 18.56 -1.25
CA ASP A 304 3.42 18.78 -2.69
C ASP A 304 2.82 17.63 -3.50
N LEU A 305 3.09 16.38 -3.08
CA LEU A 305 2.44 15.19 -3.67
C LEU A 305 0.93 15.13 -3.41
N PHE A 306 0.47 15.48 -2.21
CA PHE A 306 -0.97 15.51 -1.89
C PHE A 306 -1.75 16.53 -2.75
N ALA A 307 -1.09 17.58 -3.23
CA ALA A 307 -1.71 18.56 -4.14
C ALA A 307 -2.06 17.93 -5.52
N ILE A 308 -1.42 16.83 -5.90
CA ILE A 308 -1.68 16.11 -7.14
C ILE A 308 -3.01 15.33 -7.00
N PRO A 309 -3.98 15.50 -7.91
CA PRO A 309 -5.34 14.93 -7.77
C PRO A 309 -5.37 13.42 -7.53
N GLN A 310 -4.51 12.66 -8.21
CA GLN A 310 -4.47 11.20 -8.11
C GLN A 310 -3.94 10.73 -6.73
N PHE A 311 -2.97 11.41 -6.17
CA PHE A 311 -2.51 11.13 -4.80
C PHE A 311 -3.59 11.47 -3.77
N LYS A 312 -4.22 12.64 -3.92
CA LYS A 312 -5.29 13.08 -3.03
C LYS A 312 -6.49 12.14 -3.06
N LYS A 313 -6.91 11.66 -4.23
CA LYS A 313 -8.02 10.72 -4.42
C LYS A 313 -7.87 9.46 -3.56
N TYR A 314 -6.64 8.96 -3.39
CA TYR A 314 -6.34 7.74 -2.64
C TYR A 314 -5.75 8.01 -1.25
N THR A 315 -5.92 9.22 -0.71
CA THR A 315 -5.55 9.58 0.65
C THR A 315 -6.80 9.72 1.51
N PHE A 316 -6.92 8.86 2.53
CA PHE A 316 -8.13 8.74 3.34
C PHE A 316 -7.85 9.05 4.80
N PHE A 317 -8.39 10.14 5.30
CA PHE A 317 -8.21 10.58 6.69
C PHE A 317 -9.24 9.99 7.65
N GLU A 318 -10.40 9.57 7.16
CA GLU A 318 -11.44 8.95 7.98
C GLU A 318 -11.06 7.55 8.47
N PHE A 319 -10.16 6.86 7.75
CA PHE A 319 -9.70 5.54 8.16
C PHE A 319 -9.16 5.51 9.59
N PRO A 320 -8.26 6.41 10.01
CA PRO A 320 -7.84 6.49 11.40
C PRO A 320 -9.00 6.68 12.36
N LYS A 321 -9.95 7.55 12.02
CA LYS A 321 -11.12 7.84 12.83
C LYS A 321 -12.00 6.61 13.04
N ASN A 322 -12.25 5.83 11.99
CA ASN A 322 -13.13 4.67 12.06
C ASN A 322 -12.45 3.43 12.66
N ARG A 323 -11.13 3.28 12.51
CA ARG A 323 -10.41 2.11 13.01
C ARG A 323 -10.43 1.98 14.52
N PHE A 324 -10.50 3.08 15.23
CA PHE A 324 -10.50 3.09 16.68
C PHE A 324 -11.92 2.91 17.26
N LYS A 325 -12.97 2.99 16.42
CA LYS A 325 -14.34 2.72 16.81
C LYS A 325 -14.54 1.26 17.19
N GLY A 326 -15.00 1.05 18.41
CA GLY A 326 -15.28 -0.30 18.90
C GLY A 326 -14.05 -1.14 19.21
N ASN A 327 -12.86 -0.59 19.15
CA ASN A 327 -11.64 -1.34 19.37
C ASN A 327 -11.20 -1.29 20.83
N ARG A 328 -11.42 -2.41 21.51
CA ARG A 328 -10.76 -2.89 22.73
C ARG A 328 -10.44 -1.84 23.79
N GLY A 329 -11.47 -1.50 24.58
CA GLY A 329 -11.29 -0.77 25.82
C GLY A 329 -11.11 0.73 25.63
N TRP A 330 -10.82 1.41 26.73
CA TRP A 330 -10.73 2.86 26.82
C TRP A 330 -9.72 3.51 25.85
N ASN A 331 -8.65 2.79 25.51
CA ASN A 331 -7.61 3.30 24.60
C ASN A 331 -8.15 3.56 23.18
N GLY A 332 -9.01 2.71 22.66
CA GLY A 332 -9.64 2.91 21.35
C GLY A 332 -10.49 4.18 21.29
N SER A 333 -11.28 4.44 22.33
CA SER A 333 -12.12 5.64 22.42
C SER A 333 -11.32 6.94 22.51
N PHE A 334 -10.18 6.92 23.22
CA PHE A 334 -9.28 8.07 23.31
C PHE A 334 -8.61 8.38 21.98
N LEU A 335 -8.07 7.38 21.30
CA LEU A 335 -7.41 7.55 20.01
C LEU A 335 -8.39 8.04 18.94
N GLU A 336 -9.62 7.53 18.92
CA GLU A 336 -10.68 8.02 18.05
C GLU A 336 -10.98 9.49 18.31
N ARG A 337 -11.12 9.87 19.56
CA ARG A 337 -11.40 11.26 19.95
C ARG A 337 -10.27 12.20 19.54
N ILE A 338 -9.02 11.80 19.78
CA ILE A 338 -7.85 12.58 19.38
C ILE A 338 -7.77 12.68 17.84
N ALA A 339 -7.87 11.56 17.14
CA ALA A 339 -7.82 11.53 15.68
C ALA A 339 -8.94 12.36 15.04
N SER A 340 -10.14 12.37 15.63
CA SER A 340 -11.26 13.17 15.10
C SER A 340 -11.09 14.68 15.27
N GLN A 341 -10.19 15.11 16.15
CA GLN A 341 -9.92 16.54 16.41
C GLN A 341 -8.79 17.10 15.52
N VAL A 342 -8.04 16.24 14.83
CA VAL A 342 -6.97 16.69 13.92
C VAL A 342 -7.60 17.12 12.61
N PRO A 343 -7.41 18.37 12.17
CA PRO A 343 -7.96 18.88 10.91
C PRO A 343 -7.05 18.43 9.74
N TRP A 344 -7.01 17.11 9.48
CA TRP A 344 -6.14 16.51 8.47
C TRP A 344 -6.23 17.19 7.11
N ASP A 345 -7.45 17.43 6.62
CA ASP A 345 -7.68 18.07 5.34
C ASP A 345 -7.06 19.47 5.24
N GLU A 346 -7.09 20.24 6.32
CA GLU A 346 -6.53 21.58 6.36
C GLU A 346 -5.01 21.55 6.44
N LEU A 347 -4.46 20.65 7.27
CA LEU A 347 -3.01 20.51 7.43
C LEU A 347 -2.31 20.09 6.11
N TRP A 348 -2.98 19.24 5.33
CA TRP A 348 -2.42 18.71 4.09
C TRP A 348 -2.67 19.62 2.86
N LYS A 349 -3.64 20.54 2.92
CA LYS A 349 -3.93 21.50 1.84
C LYS A 349 -2.95 22.67 1.76
N THR A 350 -2.09 22.85 2.75
CA THR A 350 -1.12 23.96 2.72
C THR A 350 -0.01 23.67 1.71
N ASP A 351 0.45 24.72 1.03
CA ASP A 351 1.54 24.63 0.05
C ASP A 351 2.80 23.99 0.67
N GLY A 352 3.38 23.02 -0.03
CA GLY A 352 4.64 22.38 0.32
C GLY A 352 5.87 23.27 0.12
N LYS A 353 5.74 24.36 -0.67
CA LYS A 353 6.80 25.32 -1.01
C LYS A 353 8.03 24.66 -1.64
N ARG A 354 7.80 23.75 -2.56
CA ARG A 354 8.89 22.96 -3.15
C ARG A 354 9.11 23.22 -4.65
N ALA A 355 8.20 23.96 -5.29
CA ALA A 355 8.32 24.26 -6.72
C ALA A 355 9.65 24.95 -7.06
N GLU A 356 10.15 25.81 -6.17
CA GLU A 356 11.43 26.53 -6.32
C GLU A 356 12.68 25.64 -6.32
N LEU A 357 12.56 24.38 -5.88
CA LEU A 357 13.63 23.37 -5.93
C LEU A 357 13.76 22.68 -7.29
N SER A 358 12.82 22.93 -8.20
CA SER A 358 12.80 22.33 -9.54
C SER A 358 13.26 23.34 -10.60
N GLU A 359 13.97 22.88 -11.60
CA GLU A 359 14.27 23.63 -12.80
C GLU A 359 13.05 23.76 -13.72
N ASP A 360 12.00 22.94 -13.47
CA ASP A 360 10.71 22.95 -14.16
C ASP A 360 9.56 23.01 -13.13
N PRO A 361 9.34 24.18 -12.48
CA PRO A 361 8.40 24.30 -11.37
C PRO A 361 6.94 24.05 -11.74
N GLU A 362 6.57 24.27 -12.99
CA GLU A 362 5.19 24.12 -13.49
C GLU A 362 4.82 22.65 -13.75
N ASN A 363 5.80 21.78 -13.97
CA ASN A 363 5.57 20.38 -14.25
C ASN A 363 6.04 19.49 -13.10
N VAL A 364 5.17 18.60 -12.66
CA VAL A 364 5.49 17.60 -11.62
C VAL A 364 5.76 16.23 -12.22
N PHE A 365 5.44 16.00 -13.48
CA PHE A 365 5.67 14.75 -14.19
C PHE A 365 6.65 14.90 -15.34
N LEU A 366 7.47 13.88 -15.53
CA LEU A 366 8.26 13.73 -16.74
C LEU A 366 7.36 13.26 -17.88
N HIS A 367 7.45 13.92 -19.02
CA HIS A 367 6.75 13.55 -20.25
C HIS A 367 7.74 12.98 -21.25
N THR A 368 7.45 11.82 -21.84
CA THR A 368 8.34 11.17 -22.82
C THR A 368 7.58 10.72 -24.05
N ASP A 369 8.12 11.07 -25.22
CA ASP A 369 7.61 10.63 -26.52
C ASP A 369 8.31 9.34 -26.99
N ILE A 370 8.40 8.35 -26.09
CA ILE A 370 8.99 7.05 -26.38
C ILE A 370 7.88 6.09 -26.82
N SER A 371 8.07 5.44 -27.96
CA SER A 371 7.09 4.46 -28.44
C SER A 371 6.89 3.33 -27.42
N PRO A 372 5.71 2.72 -27.35
CA PRO A 372 5.47 1.60 -26.46
C PRO A 372 6.47 0.46 -26.63
N GLU A 373 6.87 0.17 -27.88
CA GLU A 373 7.84 -0.86 -28.21
C GLU A 373 9.23 -0.52 -27.66
N ASP A 374 9.69 0.72 -27.84
CA ASP A 374 10.98 1.18 -27.34
C ASP A 374 10.99 1.32 -25.81
N TYR A 375 9.82 1.59 -25.21
CA TYR A 375 9.66 1.69 -23.76
C TYR A 375 9.72 0.33 -23.06
N GLN A 376 9.35 -0.74 -23.76
CA GLN A 376 9.33 -2.10 -23.21
C GLN A 376 10.71 -2.52 -22.69
N SER A 377 10.69 -3.20 -21.57
CA SER A 377 11.83 -3.97 -21.06
C SER A 377 11.32 -5.03 -20.09
N GLU A 378 12.15 -6.01 -19.84
CA GLU A 378 11.91 -6.96 -18.75
C GLU A 378 11.92 -6.24 -17.41
N ILE A 379 10.93 -6.52 -16.58
CA ILE A 379 10.87 -6.05 -15.20
C ILE A 379 11.61 -7.05 -14.32
N SER A 380 12.63 -6.59 -13.59
CA SER A 380 13.38 -7.44 -12.67
C SER A 380 12.52 -7.97 -11.55
N VAL A 381 12.69 -9.23 -11.20
CA VAL A 381 12.06 -9.80 -10.01
C VAL A 381 12.65 -9.12 -8.76
N SER A 382 11.79 -8.68 -7.85
CA SER A 382 12.27 -8.09 -6.59
C SER A 382 13.02 -9.13 -5.76
N LYS A 383 14.18 -8.75 -5.22
CA LYS A 383 14.94 -9.60 -4.28
C LYS A 383 14.15 -9.99 -3.02
N TRP A 384 13.09 -9.25 -2.71
CA TRP A 384 12.22 -9.50 -1.56
C TRP A 384 11.13 -10.54 -1.85
N ASN A 385 10.92 -10.90 -3.12
CA ASN A 385 10.10 -12.04 -3.49
C ASN A 385 10.93 -13.32 -3.30
N SER A 386 10.84 -13.93 -2.14
CA SER A 386 11.47 -15.20 -1.93
C SER A 386 10.82 -16.32 -2.74
N PRO A 387 11.61 -17.24 -3.31
CA PRO A 387 11.12 -18.26 -4.24
C PRO A 387 10.10 -19.24 -3.65
N SER A 388 10.04 -19.45 -2.34
CA SER A 388 8.98 -20.29 -1.78
C SER A 388 8.59 -19.90 -0.36
N TRP A 389 7.32 -20.11 -0.05
CA TRP A 389 6.78 -20.04 1.31
C TRP A 389 7.40 -21.10 2.21
N ASP A 390 7.77 -22.25 1.64
CA ASP A 390 8.34 -23.39 2.35
C ASP A 390 9.85 -23.24 2.61
N ASP A 391 10.53 -22.36 1.86
CA ASP A 391 11.95 -22.02 2.06
C ASP A 391 12.18 -21.01 3.19
N ARG A 392 11.26 -20.88 4.13
CA ARG A 392 11.46 -20.14 5.37
C ARG A 392 12.40 -20.87 6.31
N GLN A 393 13.59 -21.19 5.82
CA GLN A 393 14.71 -21.40 6.71
C GLN A 393 14.90 -20.12 7.52
N PRO A 394 15.30 -20.22 8.81
CA PRO A 394 15.66 -19.05 9.58
C PRO A 394 16.67 -18.26 8.76
N ARG A 395 16.17 -17.22 8.12
CA ARG A 395 17.02 -16.38 7.32
C ARG A 395 17.82 -15.57 8.31
N ASN A 396 19.12 -15.79 8.32
CA ASN A 396 20.07 -14.75 8.69
C ASN A 396 19.94 -13.59 7.67
N VAL A 397 18.73 -13.14 7.41
CA VAL A 397 18.49 -11.90 6.69
C VAL A 397 18.73 -10.82 7.73
N SER A 398 20.00 -10.45 7.87
CA SER A 398 20.27 -9.09 8.23
C SER A 398 19.52 -8.23 7.20
N ILE A 399 18.39 -7.68 7.59
CA ILE A 399 17.69 -6.65 6.82
C ILE A 399 18.51 -5.34 7.01
N SER A 400 19.82 -5.45 7.07
CA SER A 400 20.69 -4.30 7.11
C SER A 400 20.59 -3.62 5.76
N VAL A 401 20.25 -2.36 5.81
CA VAL A 401 20.36 -1.46 4.67
C VAL A 401 21.79 -1.55 4.19
N ASP A 402 21.93 -1.86 2.91
CA ASP A 402 23.26 -1.77 2.28
C ASP A 402 23.75 -0.32 2.40
N PRO A 403 24.76 -0.02 3.23
CA PRO A 403 25.25 1.33 3.40
C PRO A 403 25.90 1.89 2.13
N SER A 404 26.17 1.06 1.12
CA SER A 404 26.71 1.47 -0.16
C SER A 404 25.68 2.09 -1.10
N ILE A 405 24.38 1.96 -0.81
CA ILE A 405 23.33 2.61 -1.61
C ILE A 405 23.47 4.11 -1.47
N ASN A 406 23.92 4.76 -2.55
CA ASN A 406 23.96 6.20 -2.65
C ASN A 406 22.58 6.73 -3.07
N PRO A 407 21.82 7.33 -2.15
CA PRO A 407 20.48 7.82 -2.46
C PRO A 407 20.47 9.06 -3.39
N LEU A 408 21.64 9.65 -3.68
CA LEU A 408 21.75 10.79 -4.60
C LEU A 408 22.10 10.39 -6.04
N LYS A 409 22.32 9.09 -6.29
CA LYS A 409 22.59 8.59 -7.63
C LYS A 409 21.31 8.62 -8.48
N GLY A 410 21.45 8.96 -9.75
CA GLY A 410 20.34 8.89 -10.72
C GLY A 410 19.31 10.02 -10.59
N LEU A 411 19.73 11.28 -10.35
CA LEU A 411 18.83 12.43 -10.32
C LEU A 411 18.32 12.76 -11.72
N LEU A 412 17.00 12.92 -11.82
CA LEU A 412 16.30 13.42 -12.99
C LEU A 412 16.18 14.94 -12.89
N LYS A 413 16.99 15.64 -13.69
CA LYS A 413 16.93 17.09 -13.82
C LYS A 413 16.46 17.48 -15.21
N ASN A 414 15.66 18.52 -15.31
CA ASN A 414 15.31 19.08 -16.62
C ASN A 414 16.59 19.63 -17.27
N LYS A 415 17.07 18.98 -18.32
CA LYS A 415 18.17 19.53 -19.12
C LYS A 415 17.58 20.62 -19.97
N LYS A 416 17.83 21.88 -19.60
CA LYS A 416 17.59 22.99 -20.52
C LYS A 416 18.30 22.64 -21.82
N ALA A 417 17.51 22.55 -22.92
CA ALA A 417 18.00 22.25 -24.26
C ALA A 417 18.97 23.36 -24.73
#